data_c0483dca6e4a81c96b2a46a3e120cb9a
#
_entry.id   c0483dca6e4a81c96b2a46a3e120cb9a
#
_cell.length_a   1.000
_cell.length_b   1.000
_cell.length_c   1.000
_cell.angle_alpha   90.00
_cell.angle_beta   90.00
_cell.angle_gamma   90.00
#
_symmetry.space_group_name_H-M   'P 1'
#
loop_
_entity.id
_entity.type
_entity.pdbx_description
1 polymer ?
#
loop_
_entity_poly.entity_id
_entity_poly.type
_entity_poly.pdbx_seq_one_letter_code
_entity_poly.pdbx_strand_id
1 'polypeptide(L)'
;MTAATLDRLRLTDQRGMTVAEILVALVIISIGLLGLASVVPISSYGIQEGSQMSTAAFLAEQRLEQVKTAVWTANPAVDCLGVSSNASLGGNFPPTTYTGTCHPTPGGAPSTSFPDESPSGNQGASPPTALANPYVQYTRQVRVQTCTVALCGVADTAIRLVTVQVTFTPLQGIGGVALNAPQSIQLNMIMAQR
;
A
#
# COMPACT_ATOMS: atom_id res chain seq x y z
N MET A 1 -75.10 12.42 16.69
CA MET A 1 -75.14 12.61 18.12
C MET A 1 -73.88 11.98 18.69
N THR A 2 -73.07 12.72 19.27
CA THR A 2 -72.00 12.65 20.22
C THR A 2 -70.78 13.43 19.73
N ALA A 3 -70.70 14.65 20.22
CA ALA A 3 -69.57 15.52 20.09
C ALA A 3 -68.36 14.92 20.84
N ALA A 4 -67.34 14.46 20.10
CA ALA A 4 -66.05 14.13 20.69
C ALA A 4 -65.35 15.41 21.08
N THR A 5 -65.24 15.62 22.34
CA THR A 5 -64.49 16.67 23.02
C THR A 5 -63.02 16.49 22.63
N LEU A 6 -62.55 17.31 21.72
CA LEU A 6 -61.14 17.55 21.54
C LEU A 6 -60.62 18.28 22.75
N ASP A 7 -60.23 17.51 23.73
CA ASP A 7 -59.65 17.99 24.97
C ASP A 7 -58.31 18.64 24.62
N ARG A 8 -58.29 19.92 24.93
CA ARG A 8 -57.22 20.89 24.70
C ARG A 8 -55.91 20.34 25.23
N LEU A 9 -55.00 20.03 24.32
CA LEU A 9 -53.58 20.06 24.66
C LEU A 9 -53.24 21.46 25.16
N ARG A 10 -53.37 21.66 26.47
CA ARG A 10 -52.92 22.88 27.15
C ARG A 10 -51.39 22.96 27.03
N LEU A 11 -50.90 23.56 25.98
CA LEU A 11 -49.53 24.05 25.88
C LEU A 11 -49.37 25.35 26.70
N THR A 12 -49.76 25.29 27.97
CA THR A 12 -49.69 26.42 28.91
C THR A 12 -48.88 26.08 30.13
N ASP A 13 -47.69 25.58 29.94
CA ASP A 13 -46.65 25.71 30.94
C ASP A 13 -45.38 26.30 30.29
N GLN A 14 -45.49 27.55 29.88
CA GLN A 14 -44.33 28.37 29.45
C GLN A 14 -43.60 28.78 30.73
N ARG A 15 -43.02 27.78 31.44
CA ARG A 15 -42.00 28.08 32.42
C ARG A 15 -40.76 28.52 31.60
N GLY A 16 -40.44 29.81 31.72
CA GLY A 16 -39.22 30.32 31.12
C GLY A 16 -38.04 29.54 31.64
N MET A 17 -37.14 29.13 30.70
CA MET A 17 -35.88 28.49 31.03
C MET A 17 -35.12 29.30 32.08
N THR A 18 -34.65 28.68 33.13
CA THR A 18 -33.83 29.37 34.14
C THR A 18 -32.42 29.61 33.55
N VAL A 19 -31.76 30.69 33.97
CA VAL A 19 -30.39 30.98 33.58
C VAL A 19 -29.45 29.79 33.91
N ALA A 20 -29.72 29.08 35.02
CA ALA A 20 -28.97 27.91 35.38
C ALA A 20 -29.12 26.76 34.35
N GLU A 21 -30.33 26.55 33.84
CA GLU A 21 -30.59 25.50 32.86
C GLU A 21 -29.90 25.80 31.50
N ILE A 22 -29.86 27.04 31.08
CA ILE A 22 -29.11 27.47 29.90
C ILE A 22 -27.61 27.25 30.10
N LEU A 23 -27.06 27.59 31.27
CA LEU A 23 -25.64 27.36 31.58
C LEU A 23 -25.29 25.90 31.52
N VAL A 24 -26.09 25.02 32.14
CA VAL A 24 -25.87 23.57 32.10
C VAL A 24 -25.95 23.03 30.68
N ALA A 25 -26.95 23.48 29.87
CA ALA A 25 -27.07 23.07 28.49
C ALA A 25 -25.85 23.50 27.66
N LEU A 26 -25.33 24.71 27.84
CA LEU A 26 -24.14 25.20 27.17
C LEU A 26 -22.88 24.38 27.53
N VAL A 27 -22.74 23.97 28.79
CA VAL A 27 -21.62 23.11 29.23
C VAL A 27 -21.69 21.75 28.56
N ILE A 28 -22.86 21.12 28.52
CA ILE A 28 -23.06 19.82 27.86
C ILE A 28 -22.78 19.91 26.38
N ILE A 29 -23.30 20.92 25.69
CA ILE A 29 -23.06 21.16 24.27
C ILE A 29 -21.57 21.39 24.00
N SER A 30 -20.90 22.18 24.84
CA SER A 30 -19.47 22.46 24.69
C SER A 30 -18.62 21.21 24.80
N ILE A 31 -18.89 20.34 25.76
CA ILE A 31 -18.20 19.04 25.92
C ILE A 31 -18.47 18.15 24.71
N GLY A 32 -19.71 18.08 24.23
CA GLY A 32 -20.09 17.33 23.05
C GLY A 32 -19.37 17.80 21.77
N LEU A 33 -19.30 19.11 21.59
CA LEU A 33 -18.60 19.70 20.43
C LEU A 33 -17.07 19.46 20.49
N LEU A 34 -16.46 19.56 21.67
CA LEU A 34 -15.03 19.23 21.83
C LEU A 34 -14.77 17.76 21.52
N GLY A 35 -15.63 16.84 21.94
CA GLY A 35 -15.56 15.44 21.59
C GLY A 35 -15.64 15.20 20.08
N LEU A 36 -16.58 15.82 19.40
CA LEU A 36 -16.74 15.73 17.95
C LEU A 36 -15.55 16.33 17.21
N ALA A 37 -15.03 17.46 17.66
CA ALA A 37 -13.89 18.14 17.04
C ALA A 37 -12.61 17.26 17.05
N SER A 38 -12.46 16.37 18.00
CA SER A 38 -11.31 15.44 18.07
C SER A 38 -11.43 14.25 17.11
N VAL A 39 -12.64 13.86 16.71
CA VAL A 39 -12.88 12.67 15.85
C VAL A 39 -12.53 12.95 14.39
N VAL A 40 -12.78 14.18 13.90
CA VAL A 40 -12.56 14.54 12.49
C VAL A 40 -11.11 14.33 12.03
N PRO A 41 -10.08 14.82 12.73
CA PRO A 41 -8.71 14.57 12.31
C PRO A 41 -8.36 13.08 12.33
N ILE A 42 -8.77 12.32 13.34
CA ILE A 42 -8.47 10.89 13.45
C ILE A 42 -9.03 10.12 12.26
N SER A 43 -10.28 10.38 11.87
CA SER A 43 -10.89 9.72 10.72
C SER A 43 -10.23 10.10 9.40
N SER A 44 -9.78 11.33 9.23
CA SER A 44 -9.07 11.77 8.03
C SER A 44 -7.74 11.04 7.84
N TYR A 45 -7.01 10.78 8.92
CA TYR A 45 -5.77 10.00 8.85
C TYR A 45 -6.01 8.56 8.46
N GLY A 46 -7.01 7.91 9.03
CA GLY A 46 -7.36 6.53 8.67
C GLY A 46 -7.71 6.38 7.19
N ILE A 47 -8.40 7.36 6.60
CA ILE A 47 -8.72 7.36 5.17
C ILE A 47 -7.44 7.51 4.34
N GLN A 48 -6.52 8.41 4.71
CA GLN A 48 -5.27 8.61 3.99
C GLN A 48 -4.36 7.38 4.04
N GLU A 49 -4.20 6.77 5.20
CA GLU A 49 -3.41 5.55 5.36
C GLU A 49 -4.02 4.38 4.56
N GLY A 50 -5.34 4.20 4.62
CA GLY A 50 -6.04 3.21 3.82
C GLY A 50 -5.85 3.42 2.31
N SER A 51 -5.86 4.67 1.84
CA SER A 51 -5.59 5.01 0.45
C SER A 51 -4.15 4.68 0.04
N GLN A 52 -3.17 4.99 0.89
CA GLN A 52 -1.75 4.66 0.63
C GLN A 52 -1.54 3.15 0.60
N MET A 53 -2.16 2.41 1.52
CA MET A 53 -2.08 0.95 1.55
C MET A 53 -2.72 0.31 0.30
N SER A 54 -3.87 0.80 -0.12
CA SER A 54 -4.51 0.36 -1.38
C SER A 54 -3.63 0.64 -2.60
N THR A 55 -3.00 1.81 -2.65
CA THR A 55 -2.06 2.17 -3.71
C THR A 55 -0.83 1.26 -3.70
N ALA A 56 -0.28 0.95 -2.52
CA ALA A 56 0.86 0.03 -2.40
C ALA A 56 0.50 -1.38 -2.88
N ALA A 57 -0.70 -1.87 -2.56
CA ALA A 57 -1.20 -3.15 -3.07
C ALA A 57 -1.32 -3.15 -4.60
N PHE A 58 -1.91 -2.11 -5.17
CA PHE A 58 -2.00 -1.93 -6.62
C PHE A 58 -0.63 -1.94 -7.31
N LEU A 59 0.35 -1.23 -6.76
CA LEU A 59 1.72 -1.19 -7.30
C LEU A 59 2.41 -2.56 -7.22
N ALA A 60 2.14 -3.33 -6.16
CA ALA A 60 2.66 -4.68 -6.02
C ALA A 60 2.02 -5.64 -7.03
N GLU A 61 0.70 -5.59 -7.20
CA GLU A 61 -0.03 -6.38 -8.22
C GLU A 61 0.43 -6.04 -9.63
N GLN A 62 0.56 -4.75 -9.96
CA GLN A 62 1.07 -4.30 -11.25
C GLN A 62 2.44 -4.91 -11.55
N ARG A 63 3.33 -4.94 -10.58
CA ARG A 63 4.66 -5.55 -10.77
C ARG A 63 4.58 -7.06 -10.92
N LEU A 64 3.73 -7.73 -10.17
CA LEU A 64 3.52 -9.17 -10.34
C LEU A 64 3.03 -9.52 -11.73
N GLU A 65 2.09 -8.74 -12.29
CA GLU A 65 1.62 -8.95 -13.65
C GLU A 65 2.74 -8.74 -14.68
N GLN A 66 3.60 -7.74 -14.49
CA GLN A 66 4.78 -7.56 -15.34
C GLN A 66 5.74 -8.75 -15.23
N VAL A 67 5.97 -9.29 -14.03
CA VAL A 67 6.82 -10.46 -13.81
C VAL A 67 6.24 -11.71 -14.45
N LYS A 68 4.94 -11.91 -14.44
CA LYS A 68 4.26 -13.03 -15.13
C LYS A 68 4.53 -13.07 -16.63
N THR A 69 4.75 -11.93 -17.25
CA THR A 69 5.06 -11.84 -18.68
C THR A 69 6.53 -12.14 -19.01
N ALA A 70 7.39 -12.20 -17.99
CA ALA A 70 8.79 -12.50 -18.19
C ALA A 70 8.97 -13.93 -18.70
N VAL A 71 9.69 -14.07 -19.80
CA VAL A 71 10.05 -15.38 -20.35
C VAL A 71 11.08 -16.01 -19.41
N TRP A 72 10.81 -17.24 -19.01
CA TRP A 72 11.73 -18.03 -18.22
C TRP A 72 11.76 -19.47 -18.73
N THR A 73 12.95 -19.91 -19.14
CA THR A 73 13.22 -21.25 -19.64
C THR A 73 14.45 -21.85 -18.94
N ALA A 74 14.72 -23.13 -19.15
CA ALA A 74 15.94 -23.78 -18.66
C ALA A 74 17.22 -23.20 -19.29
N ASN A 75 17.12 -22.53 -20.43
CA ASN A 75 18.25 -21.90 -21.08
C ASN A 75 18.55 -20.54 -20.42
N PRO A 76 19.70 -20.39 -19.72
CA PRO A 76 20.06 -19.15 -19.06
C PRO A 76 20.11 -17.93 -20.01
N ALA A 77 20.38 -18.15 -21.30
CA ALA A 77 20.46 -17.08 -22.30
C ALA A 77 19.11 -16.41 -22.58
N VAL A 78 18.01 -17.07 -22.27
CA VAL A 78 16.64 -16.56 -22.45
C VAL A 78 15.86 -16.52 -21.12
N ASP A 79 16.57 -16.57 -20.00
CA ASP A 79 15.97 -16.42 -18.68
C ASP A 79 15.80 -14.93 -18.34
N CYS A 80 14.61 -14.40 -18.58
CA CYS A 80 14.25 -13.02 -18.29
C CYS A 80 13.75 -12.81 -16.86
N LEU A 81 13.43 -13.88 -16.15
CA LEU A 81 13.04 -13.79 -14.76
C LEU A 81 14.27 -13.70 -13.84
N GLY A 82 15.29 -14.51 -14.11
CA GLY A 82 16.52 -14.56 -13.32
C GLY A 82 16.30 -15.05 -11.89
N VAL A 83 17.37 -15.02 -11.11
CA VAL A 83 17.36 -15.29 -9.66
C VAL A 83 18.10 -14.16 -8.97
N SER A 84 17.57 -13.65 -7.88
CA SER A 84 18.20 -12.59 -7.12
C SER A 84 19.51 -13.01 -6.51
N SER A 85 20.55 -12.19 -6.65
CA SER A 85 21.85 -12.38 -5.99
C SER A 85 21.75 -12.29 -4.47
N ASN A 86 20.77 -11.54 -3.98
CA ASN A 86 20.48 -11.38 -2.56
C ASN A 86 19.02 -11.77 -2.31
N ALA A 87 18.80 -12.74 -1.43
CA ALA A 87 17.47 -13.20 -1.04
C ALA A 87 16.74 -12.18 -0.16
N SER A 88 17.43 -11.25 0.49
CA SER A 88 16.79 -10.24 1.33
C SER A 88 16.17 -9.13 0.50
N LEU A 89 14.98 -8.72 0.92
CA LEU A 89 14.32 -7.53 0.42
C LEU A 89 15.15 -6.32 0.85
N GLY A 90 15.46 -5.41 -0.10
CA GLY A 90 16.31 -4.24 0.17
C GLY A 90 17.75 -4.34 -0.37
N GLY A 91 18.17 -5.48 -0.90
CA GLY A 91 19.45 -5.58 -1.63
C GLY A 91 19.26 -5.25 -3.12
N ASN A 92 20.33 -4.81 -3.78
CA ASN A 92 20.28 -4.59 -5.21
C ASN A 92 19.87 -5.85 -5.96
N PHE A 93 18.94 -5.69 -6.87
CA PHE A 93 18.46 -6.72 -7.73
C PHE A 93 19.04 -6.53 -9.13
N PRO A 94 20.07 -7.26 -9.53
CA PRO A 94 20.06 -7.90 -10.81
C PRO A 94 20.18 -9.42 -10.66
N PRO A 95 19.55 -10.20 -11.53
CA PRO A 95 19.91 -11.61 -11.66
C PRO A 95 21.39 -11.69 -12.01
N THR A 96 22.16 -12.49 -11.27
CA THR A 96 23.62 -12.63 -11.46
C THR A 96 24.01 -13.34 -12.75
N THR A 97 23.06 -13.93 -13.46
CA THR A 97 23.30 -14.78 -14.64
C THR A 97 22.37 -14.43 -15.79
N TYR A 98 22.31 -13.16 -16.13
CA TYR A 98 21.49 -12.72 -17.24
C TYR A 98 22.36 -12.45 -18.46
N THR A 99 22.17 -13.19 -19.55
CA THR A 99 22.90 -13.05 -20.83
C THR A 99 22.00 -12.78 -22.04
N GLY A 100 20.67 -12.60 -21.84
CA GLY A 100 19.70 -12.45 -22.92
C GLY A 100 19.06 -11.07 -23.01
N THR A 101 18.42 -10.78 -24.14
CA THR A 101 17.67 -9.55 -24.41
C THR A 101 16.25 -9.67 -23.90
N CYS A 102 16.03 -9.47 -22.61
CA CYS A 102 14.71 -9.62 -21.99
C CYS A 102 13.81 -8.39 -22.09
N HIS A 103 14.38 -7.25 -22.34
CA HIS A 103 13.64 -6.07 -22.79
C HIS A 103 14.36 -5.52 -24.01
N PRO A 104 13.73 -5.53 -25.18
CA PRO A 104 14.28 -4.89 -26.33
C PRO A 104 14.24 -3.37 -26.12
N THR A 105 15.24 -2.83 -25.43
CA THR A 105 15.58 -1.43 -25.62
C THR A 105 16.32 -1.36 -26.94
N PRO A 106 15.82 -0.62 -27.93
CA PRO A 106 16.55 -0.45 -29.20
C PRO A 106 17.98 0.03 -28.89
N GLY A 107 19.00 -0.81 -29.16
CA GLY A 107 20.40 -0.48 -28.93
C GLY A 107 20.96 -0.57 -27.52
N GLY A 108 20.22 -1.16 -26.56
CA GLY A 108 20.63 -1.21 -25.17
C GLY A 108 21.40 -2.47 -24.76
N ALA A 109 22.31 -2.31 -23.80
CA ALA A 109 22.91 -3.42 -23.06
C ALA A 109 21.82 -4.21 -22.30
N PRO A 110 22.06 -5.52 -22.00
CA PRO A 110 21.12 -6.32 -21.21
C PRO A 110 20.83 -5.63 -19.88
N SER A 111 19.56 -5.25 -19.67
CA SER A 111 19.13 -4.56 -18.48
C SER A 111 18.53 -5.54 -17.48
N THR A 112 18.68 -5.24 -16.21
CA THR A 112 17.99 -5.96 -15.13
C THR A 112 16.49 -5.88 -15.37
N SER A 113 15.79 -7.02 -15.40
CA SER A 113 14.39 -7.07 -15.77
C SER A 113 13.49 -6.31 -14.80
N PHE A 114 13.84 -6.30 -13.52
CA PHE A 114 13.01 -5.72 -12.45
C PHE A 114 13.88 -5.04 -11.37
N PRO A 115 14.42 -3.84 -11.64
CA PRO A 115 15.24 -3.13 -10.67
C PRO A 115 14.42 -2.69 -9.45
N ASP A 116 15.11 -2.49 -8.33
CA ASP A 116 14.53 -1.83 -7.19
C ASP A 116 14.22 -0.37 -7.56
N GLU A 117 13.02 0.08 -7.24
CA GLU A 117 12.57 1.45 -7.44
C GLU A 117 12.42 2.13 -6.09
N SER A 118 13.00 3.32 -5.96
CA SER A 118 12.99 4.08 -4.70
C SER A 118 12.74 5.57 -4.95
N PRO A 119 12.33 6.33 -3.93
CA PRO A 119 12.13 7.78 -4.05
C PRO A 119 13.39 8.54 -4.51
N SER A 120 14.57 8.01 -4.20
CA SER A 120 15.86 8.57 -4.63
C SER A 120 16.35 8.04 -5.99
N GLY A 121 15.58 7.18 -6.63
CA GLY A 121 15.94 6.59 -7.91
C GLY A 121 15.81 7.57 -9.08
N ASN A 122 16.23 7.14 -10.26
CA ASN A 122 16.18 7.91 -11.49
C ASN A 122 15.06 7.41 -12.40
N GLN A 123 14.06 8.27 -12.67
CA GLN A 123 12.95 7.97 -13.58
C GLN A 123 13.40 7.89 -15.05
N GLY A 124 14.48 8.59 -15.39
CA GLY A 124 15.07 8.60 -16.74
C GLY A 124 16.06 7.46 -16.99
N ALA A 125 16.34 6.61 -15.99
CA ALA A 125 17.17 5.43 -16.19
C ALA A 125 16.45 4.38 -17.05
N SER A 126 17.21 3.46 -17.65
CA SER A 126 16.66 2.36 -18.44
C SER A 126 17.23 1.03 -17.93
N PRO A 127 16.44 0.23 -17.20
CA PRO A 127 15.09 0.50 -16.73
C PRO A 127 15.03 1.56 -15.61
N PRO A 128 13.88 2.23 -15.41
CA PRO A 128 13.72 3.21 -14.35
C PRO A 128 13.96 2.61 -12.96
N THR A 129 14.64 3.35 -12.07
CA THR A 129 14.90 2.98 -10.68
C THR A 129 14.06 3.79 -9.69
N ALA A 130 13.13 4.60 -10.19
CA ALA A 130 12.09 5.27 -9.42
C ALA A 130 10.73 5.08 -10.07
N LEU A 131 9.69 5.04 -9.26
CA LEU A 131 8.32 5.02 -9.74
C LEU A 131 7.96 6.35 -10.39
N ALA A 132 7.09 6.30 -11.41
CA ALA A 132 6.58 7.51 -12.05
C ALA A 132 5.65 8.29 -11.11
N ASN A 133 5.52 9.60 -11.35
CA ASN A 133 4.50 10.40 -10.64
C ASN A 133 3.09 9.82 -10.87
N PRO A 134 2.24 9.78 -9.85
CA PRO A 134 2.38 10.33 -8.49
C PRO A 134 3.00 9.38 -7.45
N TYR A 135 3.57 8.26 -7.83
CA TYR A 135 3.97 7.16 -6.93
C TYR A 135 5.43 7.24 -6.47
N VAL A 136 6.10 8.36 -6.66
CA VAL A 136 7.53 8.54 -6.34
C VAL A 136 7.89 8.31 -4.87
N GLN A 137 6.93 8.44 -3.95
CA GLN A 137 7.14 8.23 -2.51
C GLN A 137 7.17 6.76 -2.10
N TYR A 138 6.83 5.85 -3.00
CA TYR A 138 6.86 4.42 -2.74
C TYR A 138 8.19 3.81 -3.14
N THR A 139 8.64 2.83 -2.36
CA THR A 139 9.73 1.93 -2.73
C THR A 139 9.13 0.61 -3.17
N ARG A 140 9.52 0.12 -4.35
CA ARG A 140 9.07 -1.18 -4.85
C ARG A 140 10.26 -2.07 -5.12
N GLN A 141 10.25 -3.26 -4.55
CA GLN A 141 11.34 -4.22 -4.62
C GLN A 141 10.81 -5.58 -5.09
N VAL A 142 11.62 -6.26 -5.90
CA VAL A 142 11.30 -7.60 -6.39
C VAL A 142 12.41 -8.55 -5.98
N ARG A 143 12.04 -9.74 -5.52
CA ARG A 143 12.98 -10.82 -5.26
C ARG A 143 12.48 -12.08 -5.92
N VAL A 144 13.39 -12.77 -6.58
CA VAL A 144 13.14 -14.04 -7.24
C VAL A 144 14.10 -15.07 -6.65
N GLN A 145 13.55 -16.14 -6.13
CA GLN A 145 14.33 -17.20 -5.47
C GLN A 145 13.95 -18.55 -6.06
N THR A 146 14.91 -19.42 -6.24
CA THR A 146 14.63 -20.83 -6.56
C THR A 146 13.89 -21.46 -5.37
N CYS A 147 12.89 -22.26 -5.64
CA CYS A 147 12.11 -22.91 -4.61
C CYS A 147 12.94 -23.94 -3.85
N THR A 148 12.95 -23.81 -2.54
CA THR A 148 13.48 -24.79 -1.59
C THR A 148 12.35 -25.32 -0.72
N VAL A 149 12.57 -26.44 -0.03
CA VAL A 149 11.56 -26.99 0.89
C VAL A 149 11.09 -25.96 1.91
N ALA A 150 12.00 -25.12 2.41
CA ALA A 150 11.68 -24.09 3.40
C ALA A 150 10.84 -22.94 2.82
N LEU A 151 11.00 -22.60 1.53
CA LEU A 151 10.31 -21.46 0.90
C LEU A 151 8.99 -21.86 0.25
N CYS A 152 8.96 -23.03 -0.41
CA CYS A 152 7.83 -23.44 -1.24
C CYS A 152 7.22 -24.78 -0.83
N GLY A 153 7.76 -25.43 0.20
CA GLY A 153 7.38 -26.79 0.57
C GLY A 153 7.98 -27.91 -0.31
N VAL A 154 8.59 -27.51 -1.43
CA VAL A 154 9.26 -28.41 -2.39
C VAL A 154 10.61 -27.82 -2.79
N ALA A 155 11.58 -28.66 -3.06
CA ALA A 155 12.86 -28.26 -3.66
C ALA A 155 12.81 -28.56 -5.15
N ASP A 156 12.61 -27.53 -5.98
CA ASP A 156 12.54 -27.68 -7.43
C ASP A 156 13.18 -26.48 -8.11
N THR A 157 14.15 -26.74 -8.98
CA THR A 157 14.83 -25.69 -9.75
C THR A 157 13.99 -25.17 -10.91
N ALA A 158 12.95 -25.90 -11.32
CA ALA A 158 11.98 -25.48 -12.32
C ALA A 158 10.83 -24.61 -11.74
N ILE A 159 10.94 -24.27 -10.44
CA ILE A 159 9.95 -23.44 -9.75
C ILE A 159 10.68 -22.29 -9.04
N ARG A 160 10.16 -21.10 -9.20
CA ARG A 160 10.68 -19.89 -8.53
C ARG A 160 9.60 -19.21 -7.71
N LEU A 161 9.98 -18.73 -6.53
CA LEU A 161 9.18 -17.84 -5.70
C LEU A 161 9.53 -16.40 -6.08
N VAL A 162 8.54 -15.66 -6.51
CA VAL A 162 8.63 -14.22 -6.75
C VAL A 162 7.97 -13.51 -5.59
N THR A 163 8.70 -12.61 -4.97
CA THR A 163 8.23 -11.74 -3.89
C THR A 163 8.31 -10.30 -4.36
N VAL A 164 7.20 -9.59 -4.31
CA VAL A 164 7.14 -8.15 -4.54
C VAL A 164 6.78 -7.47 -3.23
N GLN A 165 7.61 -6.53 -2.80
CA GLN A 165 7.37 -5.71 -1.63
C GLN A 165 7.26 -4.25 -2.06
N VAL A 166 6.21 -3.58 -1.58
CA VAL A 166 6.04 -2.13 -1.70
C VAL A 166 6.03 -1.53 -0.31
N THR A 167 6.93 -0.58 -0.09
CA THR A 167 7.11 0.12 1.18
C THR A 167 6.79 1.59 0.99
N PHE A 168 6.13 2.19 1.97
CA PHE A 168 5.83 3.61 2.02
C PHE A 168 5.91 4.12 3.46
N THR A 169 6.12 5.42 3.61
CA THR A 169 6.06 6.06 4.93
C THR A 169 4.70 6.75 5.05
N PRO A 170 3.86 6.36 6.01
CA PRO A 170 2.58 7.02 6.24
C PRO A 170 2.77 8.50 6.54
N LEU A 171 1.81 9.32 6.14
CA LEU A 171 1.77 10.72 6.55
C LEU A 171 1.63 10.80 8.08
N GLN A 172 2.38 11.70 8.71
CA GLN A 172 2.39 11.82 10.17
C GLN A 172 0.99 12.11 10.70
N GLY A 173 0.51 11.27 11.62
CA GLY A 173 -0.72 11.48 12.33
C GLY A 173 -0.57 12.44 13.52
N ILE A 174 -1.69 13.03 13.97
CA ILE A 174 -1.77 13.77 15.22
C ILE A 174 -1.70 12.77 16.38
N GLY A 175 -0.80 12.98 17.33
CA GLY A 175 -0.82 12.17 18.57
C GLY A 175 0.53 11.66 19.07
N GLY A 176 1.65 12.08 18.46
CA GLY A 176 2.97 11.83 19.03
C GLY A 176 3.44 10.36 19.04
N VAL A 177 2.66 9.45 18.52
CA VAL A 177 3.14 8.10 18.21
C VAL A 177 4.05 8.23 16.99
N ALA A 178 5.24 7.65 17.05
CA ALA A 178 6.20 7.65 15.95
C ALA A 178 5.62 6.89 14.74
N LEU A 179 4.75 7.56 13.98
CA LEU A 179 4.12 7.05 12.77
C LEU A 179 5.07 7.07 11.56
N ASN A 180 6.34 7.40 11.78
CA ASN A 180 7.39 7.37 10.76
C ASN A 180 7.92 5.96 10.49
N ALA A 181 7.34 4.92 11.09
CA ALA A 181 7.71 3.56 10.76
C ALA A 181 7.23 3.23 9.34
N PRO A 182 8.11 2.82 8.44
CA PRO A 182 7.72 2.44 7.09
C PRO A 182 6.76 1.25 7.18
N GLN A 183 5.66 1.35 6.45
CA GLN A 183 4.69 0.28 6.25
C GLN A 183 5.02 -0.45 4.96
N SER A 184 4.78 -1.75 4.92
CA SER A 184 5.03 -2.52 3.71
C SER A 184 3.91 -3.51 3.42
N ILE A 185 3.64 -3.70 2.13
CA ILE A 185 2.80 -4.77 1.60
C ILE A 185 3.70 -5.71 0.82
N GLN A 186 3.53 -7.00 1.05
CA GLN A 186 4.27 -8.04 0.36
C GLN A 186 3.31 -9.00 -0.32
N LEU A 187 3.53 -9.25 -1.61
CA LEU A 187 2.83 -10.25 -2.39
C LEU A 187 3.82 -11.30 -2.88
N ASN A 188 3.41 -12.56 -2.81
CA ASN A 188 4.20 -13.69 -3.23
C ASN A 188 3.49 -14.45 -4.35
N MET A 189 4.26 -14.92 -5.33
CA MET A 189 3.77 -15.72 -6.44
C MET A 189 4.76 -16.83 -6.75
N ILE A 190 4.26 -18.02 -6.99
CA ILE A 190 5.07 -19.15 -7.47
C ILE A 190 4.92 -19.24 -8.99
N MET A 191 6.06 -19.29 -9.68
CA MET A 191 6.12 -19.45 -11.13
C MET A 191 6.84 -20.74 -11.47
N ALA A 192 6.21 -21.55 -12.31
CA ALA A 192 6.84 -22.72 -12.92
C ALA A 192 7.46 -22.33 -14.27
N GLN A 193 8.51 -23.02 -14.62
CA GLN A 193 9.17 -22.93 -15.91
C GLN A 193 8.19 -23.33 -17.02
N ARG A 194 8.21 -22.59 -18.13
CA ARG A 194 7.38 -22.83 -19.31
C ARG A 194 8.20 -23.42 -20.45
#